data_7feaee48c68a991543d60f3cefc432f8
#
_entry.id   7feaee48c68a991543d60f3cefc432f8
#
_cell.length_a   1.000
_cell.length_b   1.000
_cell.length_c   1.000
_cell.angle_alpha   90.00
_cell.angle_beta   90.00
_cell.angle_gamma   90.00
#
_symmetry.space_group_name_H-M   'P 1'
#
loop_
_entity.id
_entity.type
_entity.pdbx_description
1 polymer ?
#
loop_
_entity_poly.entity_id
_entity_poly.type
_entity_poly.pdbx_seq_one_letter_code
_entity_poly.pdbx_strand_id
1 'polypeptide(L)'
;SSAASDVYKRQINRWTPARRDLIFGRKIKHSLVQPHFVVAGQNVDDPIQGMSGINRQSTDILMQTIESDMKMGLTSHMIFLVMDDQMKDSTASYASDHTSPLHNTVRLLKDRYGDDIVVMTDVCLCTGTDHGHCGIVKEERIENDATVEELVKIGISHAKDGADYISASDMMDGRILRLREELDKHGFHSTGIMSYSVKYASSFYGPFR
;
A
#
# COMPACT_ATOMS: atom_id res chain seq x y z
N SER A 1 -28.41 3.72 10.98
CA SER A 1 -28.70 2.35 11.38
C SER A 1 -27.62 1.41 10.86
N SER A 2 -27.23 0.40 11.64
CA SER A 2 -26.14 -0.54 11.33
C SER A 2 -26.33 -1.28 9.98
N ALA A 3 -27.57 -1.53 9.58
CA ALA A 3 -27.86 -2.25 8.33
C ALA A 3 -27.43 -1.51 7.07
N ALA A 4 -27.49 -0.17 7.04
CA ALA A 4 -27.07 0.61 5.88
C ALA A 4 -25.54 0.57 5.70
N SER A 5 -24.77 0.63 6.80
CA SER A 5 -23.31 0.54 6.74
C SER A 5 -22.83 -0.82 6.21
N ASP A 6 -23.52 -1.92 6.57
CA ASP A 6 -23.18 -3.26 6.12
C ASP A 6 -23.47 -3.46 4.62
N VAL A 7 -24.51 -2.83 4.09
CA VAL A 7 -24.81 -2.87 2.66
C VAL A 7 -23.72 -2.15 1.85
N TYR A 8 -23.24 -1.01 2.32
CA TYR A 8 -22.16 -0.27 1.67
C TYR A 8 -20.81 -1.03 1.73
N LYS A 9 -20.45 -1.63 2.84
CA LYS A 9 -19.24 -2.45 2.97
C LYS A 9 -19.20 -3.61 1.99
N ARG A 10 -20.33 -4.28 1.76
CA ARG A 10 -20.42 -5.40 0.80
C ARG A 10 -20.32 -4.98 -0.66
N GLN A 11 -20.40 -3.70 -0.97
CA GLN A 11 -20.34 -3.16 -2.32
C GLN A 11 -19.05 -2.41 -2.65
N ILE A 12 -18.09 -2.38 -1.74
CA ILE A 12 -16.84 -1.63 -1.86
C ILE A 12 -16.11 -1.89 -3.20
N ASN A 13 -16.11 -3.15 -3.66
CA ASN A 13 -15.50 -3.57 -4.92
C ASN A 13 -16.32 -3.19 -6.17
N ARG A 14 -17.50 -2.62 -6.01
CA ARG A 14 -18.37 -2.16 -7.09
C ARG A 14 -18.52 -0.64 -7.14
N TRP A 15 -17.91 0.07 -6.22
CA TRP A 15 -18.10 1.50 -6.00
C TRP A 15 -17.69 2.33 -7.22
N THR A 16 -16.46 2.15 -7.71
CA THR A 16 -15.93 2.92 -8.84
C THR A 16 -15.77 2.07 -10.11
N PRO A 17 -15.69 2.69 -11.31
CA PRO A 17 -15.39 1.97 -12.54
C PRO A 17 -14.10 1.16 -12.44
N ALA A 18 -13.01 1.78 -11.98
CA ALA A 18 -11.71 1.11 -11.86
C ALA A 18 -11.75 -0.09 -10.90
N ARG A 19 -12.46 0.01 -9.76
CA ARG A 19 -12.63 -1.14 -8.84
C ARG A 19 -13.46 -2.26 -9.46
N ARG A 20 -14.51 -1.92 -10.22
CA ARG A 20 -15.29 -2.93 -10.94
C ARG A 20 -14.46 -3.65 -11.99
N ASP A 21 -13.65 -2.92 -12.73
CA ASP A 21 -12.76 -3.50 -13.74
C ASP A 21 -11.70 -4.40 -13.11
N LEU A 22 -11.10 -3.99 -11.99
CA LEU A 22 -10.14 -4.81 -11.24
C LEU A 22 -10.73 -6.16 -10.80
N ILE A 23 -11.95 -6.17 -10.28
CA ILE A 23 -12.55 -7.38 -9.68
C ILE A 23 -13.35 -8.22 -10.70
N PHE A 24 -14.04 -7.55 -11.62
CA PHE A 24 -14.99 -8.20 -12.53
C PHE A 24 -14.63 -8.03 -14.01
N GLY A 25 -13.56 -7.31 -14.32
CA GLY A 25 -13.13 -7.03 -15.69
C GLY A 25 -12.79 -8.30 -16.46
N ARG A 26 -13.25 -8.39 -17.72
CA ARG A 26 -13.00 -9.56 -18.59
C ARG A 26 -11.65 -9.52 -19.31
N LYS A 27 -10.99 -8.36 -19.35
CA LYS A 27 -9.68 -8.20 -19.99
C LYS A 27 -8.60 -8.45 -18.95
N ILE A 28 -7.60 -9.24 -19.30
CA ILE A 28 -6.47 -9.58 -18.39
C ILE A 28 -5.85 -8.32 -17.77
N LYS A 29 -5.64 -7.28 -18.57
CA LYS A 29 -5.05 -6.01 -18.09
C LYS A 29 -5.83 -5.34 -16.96
N HIS A 30 -7.14 -5.55 -16.87
CA HIS A 30 -7.95 -5.00 -15.78
C HIS A 30 -7.71 -5.70 -14.43
N SER A 31 -7.20 -6.94 -14.47
CA SER A 31 -6.89 -7.73 -13.27
C SER A 31 -5.43 -7.58 -12.83
N LEU A 32 -4.63 -6.80 -13.55
CA LEU A 32 -3.24 -6.55 -13.18
C LEU A 32 -3.16 -5.38 -12.19
N VAL A 33 -2.28 -5.54 -11.20
CA VAL A 33 -1.89 -4.48 -10.27
C VAL A 33 -0.40 -4.22 -10.48
N GLN A 34 -0.06 -3.01 -10.93
CA GLN A 34 1.33 -2.63 -11.19
C GLN A 34 1.99 -2.16 -9.88
N PRO A 35 3.08 -2.81 -9.45
CA PRO A 35 3.85 -2.34 -8.29
C PRO A 35 4.75 -1.17 -8.67
N HIS A 36 4.86 -0.20 -7.76
CA HIS A 36 5.74 0.96 -7.87
C HIS A 36 6.48 1.20 -6.55
N PHE A 37 7.71 1.64 -6.64
CA PHE A 37 8.57 1.91 -5.49
C PHE A 37 8.88 3.41 -5.42
N VAL A 38 8.30 4.10 -4.45
CA VAL A 38 8.47 5.53 -4.30
C VAL A 38 9.56 5.86 -3.28
N VAL A 39 10.42 6.81 -3.65
CA VAL A 39 11.52 7.32 -2.82
C VAL A 39 11.41 8.83 -2.64
N ALA A 40 12.11 9.35 -1.65
CA ALA A 40 12.31 10.79 -1.49
C ALA A 40 13.19 11.36 -2.62
N GLY A 41 13.05 12.68 -2.88
CA GLY A 41 13.83 13.40 -3.86
C GLY A 41 13.04 13.93 -5.04
N GLN A 42 13.75 14.38 -6.06
CA GLN A 42 13.22 14.87 -7.34
C GLN A 42 14.07 14.32 -8.48
N ASN A 43 13.41 14.00 -9.61
CA ASN A 43 14.04 13.42 -10.80
C ASN A 43 14.82 12.12 -10.52
N VAL A 44 14.42 11.35 -9.51
CA VAL A 44 15.03 10.05 -9.21
C VAL A 44 14.34 8.97 -10.04
N ASP A 45 15.14 8.22 -10.78
CA ASP A 45 14.73 7.06 -11.58
C ASP A 45 15.85 5.99 -11.53
N ASP A 46 15.89 5.24 -10.42
CA ASP A 46 17.00 4.34 -10.07
C ASP A 46 16.58 2.88 -10.25
N PRO A 47 17.20 2.12 -11.19
CA PRO A 47 16.86 0.73 -11.43
C PRO A 47 17.06 -0.17 -10.20
N ILE A 48 16.08 -1.03 -9.92
CA ILE A 48 16.20 -2.04 -8.87
C ILE A 48 17.00 -3.23 -9.41
N GLN A 49 18.13 -3.52 -8.79
CA GLN A 49 18.97 -4.66 -9.16
C GLN A 49 18.18 -5.97 -9.05
N GLY A 50 18.15 -6.75 -10.12
CA GLY A 50 17.42 -8.02 -10.18
C GLY A 50 15.94 -7.91 -10.57
N MET A 51 15.40 -6.69 -10.76
CA MET A 51 14.03 -6.46 -11.21
C MET A 51 14.05 -5.64 -12.51
N SER A 52 14.24 -6.31 -13.63
CA SER A 52 14.33 -5.63 -14.94
C SER A 52 13.08 -4.80 -15.26
N GLY A 53 13.28 -3.51 -15.57
CA GLY A 53 12.19 -2.58 -15.91
C GLY A 53 11.43 -2.01 -14.72
N ILE A 54 11.87 -2.29 -13.49
CA ILE A 54 11.29 -1.72 -12.26
C ILE A 54 12.33 -0.82 -11.60
N ASN A 55 11.94 0.41 -11.31
CA ASN A 55 12.82 1.44 -10.75
C ASN A 55 12.26 1.95 -9.42
N ARG A 56 13.15 2.45 -8.56
CA ARG A 56 12.79 3.36 -7.46
C ARG A 56 12.64 4.75 -8.04
N GLN A 57 11.49 5.36 -7.84
CA GLN A 57 11.17 6.64 -8.48
C GLN A 57 10.73 7.68 -7.46
N SER A 58 11.18 8.91 -7.63
CA SER A 58 10.60 10.04 -6.91
C SER A 58 9.16 10.30 -7.39
N THR A 59 8.36 10.97 -6.56
CA THR A 59 6.94 11.20 -6.85
C THR A 59 6.70 11.82 -8.24
N ASP A 60 7.52 12.77 -8.66
CA ASP A 60 7.41 13.47 -9.96
C ASP A 60 7.63 12.53 -11.15
N ILE A 61 8.60 11.63 -11.09
CA ILE A 61 8.87 10.63 -12.11
C ILE A 61 7.79 9.53 -12.08
N LEU A 62 7.43 9.08 -10.88
CA LEU A 62 6.40 8.06 -10.70
C LEU A 62 5.04 8.49 -11.28
N MET A 63 4.66 9.74 -11.12
CA MET A 63 3.44 10.29 -11.74
C MET A 63 3.46 10.19 -13.27
N GLN A 64 4.62 10.37 -13.92
CA GLN A 64 4.76 10.21 -15.38
C GLN A 64 4.67 8.71 -15.79
N THR A 65 5.27 7.83 -15.00
CA THR A 65 5.19 6.37 -15.21
C THR A 65 3.73 5.91 -15.12
N ILE A 66 3.02 6.28 -14.07
CA ILE A 66 1.60 5.91 -13.89
C ILE A 66 0.73 6.53 -14.99
N GLU A 67 1.00 7.75 -15.44
CA GLU A 67 0.27 8.33 -16.58
C GLU A 67 0.43 7.48 -17.85
N SER A 68 1.62 6.93 -18.09
CA SER A 68 1.88 6.03 -19.21
C SER A 68 1.14 4.70 -19.07
N ASP A 69 1.13 4.14 -17.87
CA ASP A 69 0.39 2.92 -17.54
C ASP A 69 -1.12 3.10 -17.73
N MET A 70 -1.67 4.22 -17.27
CA MET A 70 -3.08 4.57 -17.46
C MET A 70 -3.45 4.68 -18.94
N LYS A 71 -2.59 5.27 -19.79
CA LYS A 71 -2.79 5.30 -21.25
C LYS A 71 -2.78 3.91 -21.88
N MET A 72 -2.06 2.95 -21.33
CA MET A 72 -2.09 1.54 -21.75
C MET A 72 -3.31 0.78 -21.17
N GLY A 73 -4.07 1.41 -20.27
CA GLY A 73 -5.25 0.85 -19.63
C GLY A 73 -4.95 0.00 -18.41
N LEU A 74 -3.79 0.20 -17.76
CA LEU A 74 -3.50 -0.30 -16.42
C LEU A 74 -4.01 0.76 -15.43
N THR A 75 -5.04 0.42 -14.67
CA THR A 75 -5.74 1.36 -13.78
C THR A 75 -5.56 1.04 -12.30
N SER A 76 -4.84 -0.03 -11.98
CA SER A 76 -4.63 -0.46 -10.61
C SER A 76 -3.14 -0.49 -10.28
N HIS A 77 -2.76 0.25 -9.24
CA HIS A 77 -1.37 0.49 -8.87
C HIS A 77 -1.16 0.24 -7.38
N MET A 78 -0.07 -0.43 -7.03
CA MET A 78 0.34 -0.66 -5.65
C MET A 78 1.62 0.10 -5.37
N ILE A 79 1.59 0.96 -4.35
CA ILE A 79 2.69 1.85 -4.01
C ILE A 79 3.42 1.29 -2.77
N PHE A 80 4.73 1.07 -2.93
CA PHE A 80 5.65 0.70 -1.88
C PHE A 80 6.52 1.90 -1.51
N LEU A 81 6.61 2.21 -0.22
CA LEU A 81 7.54 3.22 0.27
C LEU A 81 8.93 2.60 0.42
N VAL A 82 9.93 3.21 -0.19
CA VAL A 82 11.33 2.89 0.07
C VAL A 82 11.94 4.01 0.91
N MET A 83 12.54 3.64 2.02
CA MET A 83 13.10 4.59 2.99
C MET A 83 14.62 4.55 2.96
N ASP A 84 15.22 5.72 3.10
CA ASP A 84 16.65 5.81 3.39
C ASP A 84 16.94 5.31 4.81
N ASP A 85 18.12 4.76 5.03
CA ASP A 85 18.50 4.19 6.33
C ASP A 85 18.38 5.18 7.50
N GLN A 86 18.55 6.47 7.23
CA GLN A 86 18.39 7.54 8.22
C GLN A 86 16.95 7.76 8.69
N MET A 87 15.96 7.27 7.93
CA MET A 87 14.53 7.38 8.24
C MET A 87 14.00 6.12 8.94
N LYS A 88 14.84 5.09 9.09
CA LYS A 88 14.45 3.84 9.72
C LYS A 88 14.61 3.91 11.23
N ASP A 89 13.67 3.28 11.94
CA ASP A 89 13.71 3.12 13.39
C ASP A 89 13.14 1.75 13.80
N SER A 90 13.08 1.47 15.09
CA SER A 90 12.60 0.17 15.60
C SER A 90 11.12 -0.10 15.37
N THR A 91 10.32 0.91 14.97
CA THR A 91 8.86 0.84 14.81
C THR A 91 8.38 1.20 13.41
N ALA A 92 9.30 1.57 12.52
CA ALA A 92 9.00 2.08 11.18
C ALA A 92 8.10 3.34 11.20
N SER A 93 8.32 4.24 12.15
CA SER A 93 7.41 5.37 12.42
C SER A 93 7.21 6.30 11.20
N TYR A 94 8.23 6.43 10.33
CA TYR A 94 8.15 7.23 9.13
C TYR A 94 7.12 6.70 8.10
N ALA A 95 6.73 5.43 8.18
CA ALA A 95 5.71 4.86 7.29
C ALA A 95 4.33 5.51 7.47
N SER A 96 4.05 6.06 8.65
CA SER A 96 2.80 6.77 8.95
C SER A 96 2.93 8.31 8.85
N ASP A 97 4.11 8.84 8.49
CA ASP A 97 4.35 10.27 8.37
C ASP A 97 3.73 10.84 7.09
N HIS A 98 2.78 11.75 7.23
CA HIS A 98 2.09 12.41 6.13
C HIS A 98 2.99 13.22 5.19
N THR A 99 4.23 13.46 5.55
CA THR A 99 5.22 14.14 4.70
C THR A 99 5.99 13.17 3.82
N SER A 100 5.84 11.86 4.03
CA SER A 100 6.55 10.86 3.25
C SER A 100 6.15 10.88 1.76
N PRO A 101 7.03 10.46 0.86
CA PRO A 101 6.75 10.44 -0.57
C PRO A 101 5.55 9.56 -0.94
N LEU A 102 5.30 8.47 -0.21
CA LEU A 102 4.11 7.63 -0.42
C LEU A 102 2.82 8.42 -0.21
N HIS A 103 2.72 9.11 0.92
CA HIS A 103 1.55 9.91 1.27
C HIS A 103 1.29 11.01 0.23
N ASN A 104 2.34 11.72 -0.19
CA ASN A 104 2.25 12.73 -1.24
C ASN A 104 1.80 12.12 -2.57
N THR A 105 2.38 10.98 -2.96
CA THR A 105 2.02 10.29 -4.21
C THR A 105 0.56 9.86 -4.22
N VAL A 106 0.05 9.27 -3.13
CA VAL A 106 -1.36 8.86 -3.02
C VAL A 106 -2.30 10.05 -3.21
N ARG A 107 -2.05 11.17 -2.52
CA ARG A 107 -2.86 12.39 -2.67
C ARG A 107 -2.87 12.90 -4.11
N LEU A 108 -1.70 13.03 -4.73
CA LEU A 108 -1.58 13.52 -6.11
C LEU A 108 -2.28 12.60 -7.12
N LEU A 109 -2.20 11.27 -6.94
CA LEU A 109 -2.90 10.31 -7.80
C LEU A 109 -4.41 10.45 -7.66
N LYS A 110 -4.92 10.55 -6.44
CA LYS A 110 -6.36 10.69 -6.19
C LYS A 110 -6.88 12.04 -6.64
N ASP A 111 -6.12 13.12 -6.48
CA ASP A 111 -6.48 14.45 -6.98
C ASP A 111 -6.55 14.48 -8.51
N ARG A 112 -5.63 13.78 -9.19
CA ARG A 112 -5.54 13.78 -10.65
C ARG A 112 -6.53 12.85 -11.35
N TYR A 113 -6.74 11.64 -10.81
CA TYR A 113 -7.49 10.58 -11.48
C TYR A 113 -8.78 10.18 -10.77
N GLY A 114 -8.97 10.58 -9.51
CA GLY A 114 -10.21 10.30 -8.76
C GLY A 114 -10.59 8.81 -8.77
N ASP A 115 -11.75 8.52 -9.35
CA ASP A 115 -12.34 7.18 -9.43
C ASP A 115 -11.88 6.35 -10.62
N ASP A 116 -11.08 6.92 -11.52
CA ASP A 116 -10.55 6.23 -12.70
C ASP A 116 -9.30 5.40 -12.39
N ILE A 117 -8.74 5.55 -11.19
CA ILE A 117 -7.57 4.81 -10.69
C ILE A 117 -7.92 4.04 -9.41
N VAL A 118 -7.30 2.88 -9.24
CA VAL A 118 -7.25 2.17 -7.95
C VAL A 118 -5.84 2.31 -7.39
N VAL A 119 -5.72 2.98 -6.25
CA VAL A 119 -4.47 3.14 -5.51
C VAL A 119 -4.47 2.20 -4.31
N MET A 120 -3.54 1.26 -4.30
CA MET A 120 -3.26 0.37 -3.18
C MET A 120 -1.96 0.80 -2.52
N THR A 121 -1.85 0.63 -1.23
CA THR A 121 -0.61 0.91 -0.49
C THR A 121 -0.16 -0.31 0.29
N ASP A 122 1.13 -0.62 0.20
CA ASP A 122 1.71 -1.65 1.06
C ASP A 122 1.73 -1.22 2.52
N VAL A 123 1.42 -2.13 3.42
CA VAL A 123 1.49 -1.92 4.87
C VAL A 123 2.29 -3.05 5.48
N CYS A 124 3.53 -2.75 5.78
CA CYS A 124 4.49 -3.62 6.45
C CYS A 124 5.55 -2.76 7.15
N LEU A 125 6.14 -3.28 8.22
CA LEU A 125 7.21 -2.57 8.92
C LEU A 125 8.60 -2.80 8.31
N CYS A 126 8.80 -3.86 7.52
CA CYS A 126 10.13 -4.29 7.07
C CYS A 126 10.91 -3.25 6.26
N THR A 127 10.25 -2.36 5.54
CA THR A 127 10.91 -1.29 4.77
C THR A 127 11.36 -0.12 5.64
N GLY A 128 10.80 0.02 6.84
CA GLY A 128 11.05 1.15 7.74
C GLY A 128 11.71 0.77 9.07
N THR A 129 11.87 -0.52 9.38
CA THR A 129 12.61 -0.96 10.56
C THR A 129 14.11 -0.98 10.31
N ASP A 130 14.89 -0.54 11.29
CA ASP A 130 16.34 -0.53 11.26
C ASP A 130 16.95 -1.94 11.21
N HIS A 131 16.24 -2.93 11.74
CA HIS A 131 16.62 -4.35 11.72
C HIS A 131 16.01 -5.15 10.55
N GLY A 132 15.15 -4.56 9.70
CA GLY A 132 14.57 -5.17 8.50
C GLY A 132 13.50 -6.26 8.73
N HIS A 133 13.04 -6.48 9.96
CA HIS A 133 11.94 -7.40 10.24
C HIS A 133 10.55 -6.74 10.03
N CYS A 134 9.55 -7.56 9.71
CA CYS A 134 8.18 -7.10 9.49
C CYS A 134 7.41 -6.75 10.76
N GLY A 135 8.05 -6.76 11.93
CA GLY A 135 7.41 -6.47 13.20
C GLY A 135 8.39 -5.92 14.22
N ILE A 136 7.85 -5.41 15.31
CA ILE A 136 8.61 -4.89 16.46
C ILE A 136 9.36 -6.06 17.12
N VAL A 137 10.65 -5.90 17.29
CA VAL A 137 11.51 -6.91 17.94
C VAL A 137 11.74 -6.54 19.40
N LYS A 138 11.46 -7.47 20.31
CA LYS A 138 11.80 -7.38 21.72
C LYS A 138 12.38 -8.72 22.19
N GLU A 139 13.51 -8.71 22.87
CA GLU A 139 14.17 -9.91 23.37
C GLU A 139 14.31 -11.01 22.29
N GLU A 140 14.75 -10.60 21.10
CA GLU A 140 14.91 -11.46 19.89
C GLU A 140 13.63 -12.13 19.38
N ARG A 141 12.46 -11.62 19.76
CA ARG A 141 11.14 -12.10 19.31
C ARG A 141 10.32 -10.98 18.70
N ILE A 142 9.44 -11.36 17.78
CA ILE A 142 8.46 -10.42 17.22
C ILE A 142 7.29 -10.29 18.20
N GLU A 143 7.00 -9.06 18.59
CA GLU A 143 5.82 -8.71 19.39
C GLU A 143 4.63 -8.50 18.48
N ASN A 144 3.76 -9.52 18.37
CA ASN A 144 2.62 -9.52 17.47
C ASN A 144 1.68 -8.31 17.68
N ASP A 145 1.17 -8.15 18.89
CA ASP A 145 0.12 -7.17 19.18
C ASP A 145 0.62 -5.73 19.04
N ALA A 146 1.83 -5.46 19.53
CA ALA A 146 2.46 -4.16 19.35
C ALA A 146 2.71 -3.84 17.85
N THR A 147 3.09 -4.85 17.07
CA THR A 147 3.26 -4.71 15.62
C THR A 147 1.92 -4.42 14.94
N VAL A 148 0.85 -5.11 15.31
CA VAL A 148 -0.49 -4.89 14.73
C VAL A 148 -0.96 -3.45 14.97
N GLU A 149 -0.70 -2.86 16.14
CA GLU A 149 -1.06 -1.46 16.41
C GLU A 149 -0.26 -0.47 15.54
N GLU A 150 1.01 -0.73 15.23
CA GLU A 150 1.75 0.11 14.27
C GLU A 150 1.23 -0.07 12.84
N LEU A 151 0.92 -1.30 12.40
CA LEU A 151 0.30 -1.54 11.10
C LEU A 151 -1.04 -0.81 10.95
N VAL A 152 -1.83 -0.74 12.02
CA VAL A 152 -3.09 0.02 12.06
C VAL A 152 -2.82 1.51 11.87
N LYS A 153 -1.84 2.10 12.56
CA LYS A 153 -1.50 3.52 12.40
C LYS A 153 -1.12 3.84 10.96
N ILE A 154 -0.27 3.00 10.35
CA ILE A 154 0.13 3.13 8.95
C ILE A 154 -1.11 3.03 8.04
N GLY A 155 -1.94 2.00 8.21
CA GLY A 155 -3.14 1.79 7.40
C GLY A 155 -4.13 2.96 7.47
N ILE A 156 -4.36 3.51 8.66
CA ILE A 156 -5.22 4.70 8.86
C ILE A 156 -4.61 5.93 8.20
N SER A 157 -3.29 6.14 8.29
CA SER A 157 -2.63 7.28 7.66
C SER A 157 -2.76 7.24 6.14
N HIS A 158 -2.57 6.06 5.53
CA HIS A 158 -2.75 5.86 4.09
C HIS A 158 -4.21 6.05 3.64
N ALA A 159 -5.18 5.58 4.43
CA ALA A 159 -6.61 5.77 4.16
C ALA A 159 -7.00 7.25 4.19
N LYS A 160 -6.42 8.05 5.09
CA LYS A 160 -6.62 9.50 5.16
C LYS A 160 -6.20 10.22 3.89
N ASP A 161 -5.16 9.75 3.23
CA ASP A 161 -4.66 10.33 1.97
C ASP A 161 -5.40 9.81 0.74
N GLY A 162 -6.36 8.91 0.92
CA GLY A 162 -7.26 8.46 -0.14
C GLY A 162 -6.91 7.11 -0.76
N ALA A 163 -6.06 6.30 -0.14
CA ALA A 163 -5.80 4.94 -0.62
C ALA A 163 -7.11 4.14 -0.72
N ASP A 164 -7.31 3.49 -1.86
CA ASP A 164 -8.50 2.66 -2.12
C ASP A 164 -8.43 1.33 -1.38
N TYR A 165 -7.23 0.77 -1.25
CA TYR A 165 -6.97 -0.48 -0.53
C TYR A 165 -5.71 -0.37 0.31
N ILE A 166 -5.79 -0.92 1.52
CA ILE A 166 -4.67 -1.14 2.44
C ILE A 166 -4.21 -2.59 2.27
N SER A 167 -2.95 -2.79 1.90
CA SER A 167 -2.42 -4.10 1.54
C SER A 167 -1.45 -4.59 2.63
N ALA A 168 -1.97 -5.32 3.62
CA ALA A 168 -1.19 -5.84 4.72
C ALA A 168 -0.33 -7.02 4.27
N SER A 169 0.96 -6.79 4.03
CA SER A 169 1.92 -7.76 3.50
C SER A 169 2.79 -8.42 4.58
N ASP A 170 2.61 -8.02 5.82
CA ASP A 170 3.20 -8.65 7.00
C ASP A 170 2.58 -10.04 7.29
N MET A 171 2.97 -10.64 8.40
CA MET A 171 2.51 -11.97 8.82
C MET A 171 1.93 -12.00 10.24
N MET A 172 1.47 -10.84 10.77
CA MET A 172 0.94 -10.78 12.14
C MET A 172 -0.45 -11.37 12.24
N ASP A 173 -0.70 -12.11 13.31
CA ASP A 173 -2.01 -12.68 13.60
C ASP A 173 -3.02 -11.58 13.97
N GLY A 174 -4.25 -11.71 13.46
CA GLY A 174 -5.35 -10.80 13.78
C GLY A 174 -5.33 -9.44 13.06
N ARG A 175 -4.27 -9.09 12.32
CA ARG A 175 -4.08 -7.80 11.66
C ARG A 175 -5.24 -7.36 10.77
N ILE A 176 -5.82 -8.28 10.00
CA ILE A 176 -6.90 -7.96 9.05
C ILE A 176 -8.17 -7.51 9.78
N LEU A 177 -8.53 -8.23 10.84
CA LEU A 177 -9.68 -7.85 11.68
C LEU A 177 -9.41 -6.49 12.32
N ARG A 178 -8.24 -6.31 12.92
CA ARG A 178 -7.89 -5.09 13.64
C ARG A 178 -7.84 -3.87 12.71
N LEU A 179 -7.26 -4.01 11.51
CA LEU A 179 -7.30 -2.97 10.46
C LEU A 179 -8.74 -2.61 10.08
N ARG A 180 -9.61 -3.61 9.88
CA ARG A 180 -11.01 -3.34 9.51
C ARG A 180 -11.77 -2.59 10.59
N GLU A 181 -11.64 -3.02 11.83
CA GLU A 181 -12.28 -2.36 12.97
C GLU A 181 -11.86 -0.89 13.10
N GLU A 182 -10.56 -0.63 13.00
CA GLU A 182 -10.04 0.73 13.15
C GLU A 182 -10.35 1.62 11.94
N LEU A 183 -10.26 1.11 10.71
CA LEU A 183 -10.72 1.84 9.53
C LEU A 183 -12.19 2.23 9.65
N ASP A 184 -13.04 1.33 10.16
CA ASP A 184 -14.46 1.60 10.37
C ASP A 184 -14.71 2.65 11.46
N LYS A 185 -14.01 2.57 12.59
CA LYS A 185 -14.09 3.58 13.67
C LYS A 185 -13.70 4.97 13.20
N HIS A 186 -12.75 5.06 12.28
CA HIS A 186 -12.30 6.33 11.71
C HIS A 186 -13.12 6.78 10.49
N GLY A 187 -14.20 6.06 10.13
CA GLY A 187 -15.10 6.43 9.03
C GLY A 187 -14.63 5.99 7.65
N PHE A 188 -13.53 5.23 7.53
CA PHE A 188 -13.00 4.72 6.25
C PHE A 188 -13.70 3.44 5.79
N HIS A 189 -15.03 3.44 5.80
CA HIS A 189 -15.85 2.28 5.41
C HIS A 189 -15.65 1.86 3.95
N SER A 190 -15.27 2.80 3.07
CA SER A 190 -15.03 2.56 1.65
C SER A 190 -13.59 2.15 1.30
N THR A 191 -12.67 2.17 2.27
CA THR A 191 -11.30 1.66 2.08
C THR A 191 -11.30 0.14 2.21
N GLY A 192 -10.86 -0.55 1.15
CA GLY A 192 -10.74 -2.00 1.13
C GLY A 192 -9.48 -2.48 1.87
N ILE A 193 -9.43 -3.77 2.16
CA ILE A 193 -8.22 -4.42 2.67
C ILE A 193 -7.85 -5.53 1.69
N MET A 194 -6.63 -5.48 1.16
CA MET A 194 -6.05 -6.54 0.36
C MET A 194 -5.14 -7.39 1.26
N SER A 195 -5.63 -8.54 1.68
CA SER A 195 -4.89 -9.45 2.55
C SER A 195 -3.91 -10.29 1.74
N TYR A 196 -2.65 -10.32 2.17
CA TYR A 196 -1.68 -11.31 1.70
C TYR A 196 -1.93 -12.63 2.43
N SER A 197 -2.91 -13.41 1.95
CA SER A 197 -3.34 -14.65 2.60
C SER A 197 -2.37 -15.80 2.41
N VAL A 198 -1.55 -15.74 1.35
CA VAL A 198 -0.50 -16.71 1.06
C VAL A 198 0.77 -15.99 0.61
N LYS A 199 1.89 -16.33 1.21
CA LYS A 199 3.21 -15.78 0.88
C LYS A 199 4.19 -16.93 0.71
N TYR A 200 4.59 -17.19 -0.54
CA TYR A 200 5.51 -18.27 -0.87
C TYR A 200 6.97 -17.84 -0.72
N ALA A 201 7.81 -18.70 -0.15
CA ALA A 201 9.25 -18.56 -0.27
C ALA A 201 9.66 -18.77 -1.74
N SER A 202 10.38 -17.82 -2.33
CA SER A 202 10.85 -17.91 -3.69
C SER A 202 12.20 -17.21 -3.87
N SER A 203 12.87 -17.45 -5.01
CA SER A 203 14.11 -16.76 -5.39
C SER A 203 13.92 -15.26 -5.63
N PHE A 204 12.69 -14.79 -5.83
CA PHE A 204 12.36 -13.37 -6.00
C PHE A 204 12.25 -12.59 -4.70
N TYR A 205 12.35 -13.25 -3.54
CA TYR A 205 12.20 -12.56 -2.25
C TYR A 205 13.38 -11.62 -1.94
N GLY A 206 14.59 -11.99 -2.36
CA GLY A 206 15.81 -11.20 -2.11
C GLY A 206 15.77 -9.77 -2.68
N PRO A 207 15.31 -9.52 -3.92
CA PRO A 207 15.26 -8.18 -4.52
C PRO A 207 14.36 -7.17 -3.78
N PHE A 208 13.47 -7.63 -2.91
CA PHE A 208 12.60 -6.79 -2.11
C PHE A 208 13.22 -6.31 -0.79
N ARG A 209 14.43 -6.75 -0.48
CA ARG A 209 15.13 -6.37 0.76
C ARG A 209 16.19 -5.33 0.53
#